data_6edfb7ec2246ed4d5af119af028ff29d
#
_entry.id   6edfb7ec2246ed4d5af119af028ff29d
#
_cell.length_a   1.000
_cell.length_b   1.000
_cell.length_c   1.000
_cell.angle_alpha   90.00
_cell.angle_beta   90.00
_cell.angle_gamma   90.00
#
_symmetry.space_group_name_H-M   'P 1'
#
loop_
_entity.id
_entity.type
_entity.pdbx_description
1 polymer ?
#
loop_
_entity_poly.entity_id
_entity_poly.type
_entity_poly.pdbx_seq_one_letter_code
_entity_poly.pdbx_strand_id
1 'polypeptide(L)'
;MNEDKVRLNSGKAWLLAARPKTLSGAAVPVMIGLALAWVDRSAEHPFLWIPAVLCILFAFVMQIDANFVNDYFDFMKGTDDETRLGPKRACAQGWVTAKAMRMAMAITTLIGCAIGLPLIYYGGWEMIVIGLLCVLFCFLYTTHLSYLGLGDLLVLVFFGIVPVCVTYFIQMHTVTTEVFVASIACGFVIDTLLLINNYRDRENDKRAGKKTLVVRIGERGGEQMYLWAGLFAFILGFVFIWYGHPFAAILPILYVSLHLMTFKKMKKINHGRELNKILGETARNMFIYGLMVTVGLLLSPQKAHAQQSELSHVKVTMNDGTVKDGFVTRYWSDGGGFKVMNRKFRMMENGKEKEYTADEVKAIDFVMKNPESTLNENVITADVANPSTFYPNKLKRQFVHLEGTTDAGTIYWWNGVDSQKMQLGSLTVSTIFGVKLAGEDVVIPFMTGNVISLNAMRIRYKKTEYKGLVEYLDKRVLKGGQKMWDKIQRDPLMFLDLIAEYNRNKQ
;
A
#
# COMPACT_ATOMS: atom_id res chain seq x y z
N MET A 1 -13.98 -36.34 18.91
CA MET A 1 -15.01 -35.74 19.76
C MET A 1 -16.34 -36.32 19.33
N ASN A 2 -17.06 -37.06 20.21
CA ASN A 2 -18.32 -37.72 19.84
C ASN A 2 -19.37 -36.66 19.46
N GLU A 3 -19.78 -36.63 18.19
CA GLU A 3 -20.74 -35.66 17.63
C GLU A 3 -22.20 -36.07 17.94
N ASP A 4 -22.42 -37.31 18.35
CA ASP A 4 -23.75 -37.91 18.48
C ASP A 4 -24.63 -37.38 19.65
N LYS A 5 -24.12 -36.42 20.47
CA LYS A 5 -24.85 -35.78 21.57
C LYS A 5 -24.68 -34.29 21.63
N VAL A 6 -24.92 -33.59 20.48
CA VAL A 6 -24.93 -32.12 20.49
C VAL A 6 -26.32 -31.62 20.83
N ARG A 7 -26.47 -30.94 21.99
CA ARG A 7 -27.75 -30.33 22.38
C ARG A 7 -28.05 -29.11 21.53
N LEU A 8 -29.31 -28.94 21.17
CA LEU A 8 -29.81 -27.80 20.42
C LEU A 8 -29.39 -26.48 21.07
N ASN A 9 -28.86 -25.57 20.25
CA ASN A 9 -28.37 -24.22 20.61
C ASN A 9 -27.38 -24.21 21.78
N SER A 10 -26.67 -25.30 22.04
CA SER A 10 -25.66 -25.38 23.11
C SER A 10 -24.36 -24.66 22.71
N GLY A 11 -23.51 -24.33 23.69
CA GLY A 11 -22.19 -23.78 23.44
C GLY A 11 -21.33 -24.65 22.50
N LYS A 12 -21.46 -26.00 22.60
CA LYS A 12 -20.82 -26.93 21.67
C LYS A 12 -21.36 -26.81 20.25
N ALA A 13 -22.69 -26.62 20.09
CA ALA A 13 -23.30 -26.39 18.79
C ALA A 13 -22.77 -25.12 18.13
N TRP A 14 -22.67 -24.03 18.89
CA TRP A 14 -22.12 -22.74 18.40
C TRP A 14 -20.64 -22.81 18.09
N LEU A 15 -19.84 -23.50 18.89
CA LEU A 15 -18.41 -23.71 18.59
C LEU A 15 -18.22 -24.49 17.29
N LEU A 16 -19.06 -25.50 17.03
CA LEU A 16 -19.03 -26.25 15.76
C LEU A 16 -19.48 -25.39 14.57
N ALA A 17 -20.50 -24.54 14.75
CA ALA A 17 -20.95 -23.59 13.75
C ALA A 17 -19.90 -22.54 13.41
N ALA A 18 -19.20 -22.00 14.40
CA ALA A 18 -18.12 -21.01 14.24
C ALA A 18 -16.89 -21.57 13.53
N ARG A 19 -16.70 -22.89 13.48
CA ARG A 19 -15.60 -23.59 12.78
C ARG A 19 -14.20 -23.04 13.12
N PRO A 20 -13.69 -23.22 14.35
CA PRO A 20 -12.38 -22.67 14.76
C PRO A 20 -11.22 -23.01 13.81
N LYS A 21 -11.28 -24.15 13.13
CA LYS A 21 -10.25 -24.58 12.16
C LYS A 21 -10.13 -23.64 10.95
N THR A 22 -11.19 -22.92 10.59
CA THR A 22 -11.16 -21.96 9.46
C THR A 22 -10.63 -20.59 9.87
N LEU A 23 -10.49 -20.30 11.17
CA LEU A 23 -9.93 -19.05 11.66
C LEU A 23 -8.46 -18.87 11.23
N SER A 24 -7.73 -19.95 10.94
CA SER A 24 -6.40 -19.87 10.34
C SER A 24 -6.39 -19.11 9.01
N GLY A 25 -7.48 -19.22 8.22
CA GLY A 25 -7.63 -18.46 6.97
C GLY A 25 -7.76 -16.96 7.16
N ALA A 26 -8.31 -16.52 8.30
CA ALA A 26 -8.37 -15.11 8.66
C ALA A 26 -7.10 -14.63 9.37
N ALA A 27 -6.43 -15.50 10.14
CA ALA A 27 -5.22 -15.17 10.88
C ALA A 27 -4.02 -14.91 9.95
N VAL A 28 -3.82 -15.76 8.94
CA VAL A 28 -2.63 -15.72 8.06
C VAL A 28 -2.43 -14.38 7.38
N PRO A 29 -3.42 -13.79 6.67
CA PRO A 29 -3.22 -12.53 5.99
C PRO A 29 -2.96 -11.37 6.96
N VAL A 30 -3.65 -11.32 8.10
CA VAL A 30 -3.43 -10.29 9.11
C VAL A 30 -2.03 -10.42 9.73
N MET A 31 -1.58 -11.65 10.02
CA MET A 31 -0.21 -11.92 10.50
C MET A 31 0.85 -11.38 9.53
N ILE A 32 0.71 -11.66 8.23
CA ILE A 32 1.65 -11.20 7.20
C ILE A 32 1.62 -9.67 7.11
N GLY A 33 0.44 -9.05 7.07
CA GLY A 33 0.30 -7.60 7.03
C GLY A 33 0.92 -6.89 8.25
N LEU A 34 0.70 -7.44 9.46
CA LEU A 34 1.30 -6.92 10.70
C LEU A 34 2.82 -7.14 10.74
N ALA A 35 3.32 -8.29 10.26
CA ALA A 35 4.75 -8.55 10.23
C ALA A 35 5.48 -7.59 9.27
N LEU A 36 4.90 -7.33 8.09
CA LEU A 36 5.41 -6.32 7.15
C LEU A 36 5.41 -4.92 7.79
N ALA A 37 4.32 -4.52 8.44
CA ALA A 37 4.25 -3.26 9.15
C ALA A 37 5.25 -3.17 10.32
N TRP A 38 5.52 -4.31 10.98
CA TRP A 38 6.51 -4.37 12.05
C TRP A 38 7.94 -4.17 11.56
N VAL A 39 8.31 -4.73 10.41
CA VAL A 39 9.66 -4.56 9.86
C VAL A 39 9.85 -3.18 9.23
N ASP A 40 8.79 -2.57 8.71
CA ASP A 40 8.83 -1.23 8.12
C ASP A 40 8.60 -0.09 9.13
N ARG A 41 8.36 -0.42 10.42
CA ARG A 41 8.15 0.60 11.46
C ARG A 41 9.36 1.52 11.61
N SER A 42 9.07 2.78 11.86
CA SER A 42 10.08 3.82 12.10
C SER A 42 9.70 4.67 13.32
N ALA A 43 10.56 5.61 13.71
CA ALA A 43 10.23 6.58 14.75
C ALA A 43 9.00 7.43 14.41
N GLU A 44 8.72 7.61 13.11
CA GLU A 44 7.62 8.42 12.61
C GLU A 44 6.35 7.63 12.38
N HIS A 45 6.49 6.36 12.04
CA HIS A 45 5.43 5.37 11.93
C HIS A 45 5.68 4.24 12.91
N PRO A 46 5.50 4.49 14.23
CA PRO A 46 5.65 3.46 15.24
C PRO A 46 4.56 2.41 15.05
N PHE A 47 4.88 1.16 15.36
CA PHE A 47 3.88 0.10 15.30
C PHE A 47 2.79 0.35 16.35
N LEU A 48 1.53 0.38 15.89
CA LEU A 48 0.37 0.67 16.72
C LEU A 48 -0.34 -0.62 17.17
N TRP A 49 -0.27 -0.94 18.44
CA TRP A 49 -0.82 -2.18 19.00
C TRP A 49 -2.35 -2.22 18.98
N ILE A 50 -3.03 -1.09 19.23
CA ILE A 50 -4.49 -1.04 19.27
C ILE A 50 -5.09 -1.42 17.92
N PRO A 51 -4.76 -0.75 16.79
CA PRO A 51 -5.30 -1.15 15.49
C PRO A 51 -4.84 -2.54 15.06
N ALA A 52 -3.65 -3.03 15.48
CA ALA A 52 -3.21 -4.40 15.21
C ALA A 52 -4.18 -5.43 15.85
N VAL A 53 -4.53 -5.24 17.11
CA VAL A 53 -5.51 -6.10 17.81
C VAL A 53 -6.90 -5.98 17.17
N LEU A 54 -7.34 -4.78 16.83
CA LEU A 54 -8.63 -4.58 16.16
C LEU A 54 -8.70 -5.27 14.79
N CYS A 55 -7.63 -5.25 13.99
CA CYS A 55 -7.57 -5.98 12.71
C CYS A 55 -7.71 -7.50 12.92
N ILE A 56 -7.03 -8.07 13.93
CA ILE A 56 -7.14 -9.51 14.26
C ILE A 56 -8.58 -9.85 14.68
N LEU A 57 -9.15 -9.07 15.58
CA LEU A 57 -10.51 -9.29 16.07
C LEU A 57 -11.55 -9.15 14.96
N PHE A 58 -11.42 -8.11 14.11
CA PHE A 58 -12.28 -7.90 12.96
C PHE A 58 -12.24 -9.08 12.00
N ALA A 59 -11.04 -9.55 11.63
CA ALA A 59 -10.87 -10.68 10.72
C ALA A 59 -11.50 -11.97 11.30
N PHE A 60 -11.32 -12.24 12.60
CA PHE A 60 -11.90 -13.41 13.24
C PHE A 60 -13.43 -13.34 13.32
N VAL A 61 -13.99 -12.19 13.67
CA VAL A 61 -15.44 -12.02 13.75
C VAL A 61 -16.07 -12.14 12.36
N MET A 62 -15.49 -11.52 11.34
CA MET A 62 -15.97 -11.64 9.97
C MET A 62 -15.84 -13.06 9.41
N GLN A 63 -14.81 -13.82 9.80
CA GLN A 63 -14.69 -15.23 9.45
C GLN A 63 -15.78 -16.11 10.10
N ILE A 64 -16.11 -15.83 11.36
CA ILE A 64 -17.21 -16.51 12.06
C ILE A 64 -18.54 -16.16 11.41
N ASP A 65 -18.76 -14.87 11.11
CA ASP A 65 -19.95 -14.40 10.41
C ASP A 65 -20.13 -15.08 9.05
N ALA A 66 -19.07 -15.14 8.24
CA ALA A 66 -19.06 -15.86 6.96
C ALA A 66 -19.43 -17.36 7.13
N ASN A 67 -18.97 -18.00 8.20
CA ASN A 67 -19.36 -19.39 8.51
C ASN A 67 -20.85 -19.51 8.85
N PHE A 68 -21.42 -18.56 9.61
CA PHE A 68 -22.84 -18.54 9.95
C PHE A 68 -23.71 -18.23 8.72
N VAL A 69 -23.30 -17.27 7.89
CA VAL A 69 -23.95 -16.93 6.62
C VAL A 69 -24.00 -18.15 5.70
N ASN A 70 -22.86 -18.84 5.53
CA ASN A 70 -22.81 -20.09 4.74
C ASN A 70 -23.72 -21.18 5.31
N ASP A 71 -23.74 -21.37 6.66
CA ASP A 71 -24.56 -22.40 7.30
C ASP A 71 -26.05 -22.13 7.11
N TYR A 72 -26.48 -20.87 7.29
CA TYR A 72 -27.87 -20.45 7.15
C TYR A 72 -28.37 -20.52 5.70
N PHE A 73 -27.66 -19.92 4.76
CA PHE A 73 -28.15 -19.84 3.37
C PHE A 73 -28.07 -21.17 2.64
N ASP A 74 -27.05 -22.00 2.88
CA ASP A 74 -26.96 -23.33 2.29
C ASP A 74 -28.08 -24.23 2.83
N PHE A 75 -28.41 -24.13 4.14
CA PHE A 75 -29.56 -24.82 4.73
C PHE A 75 -30.87 -24.36 4.10
N MET A 76 -31.11 -23.04 3.98
CA MET A 76 -32.34 -22.49 3.38
C MET A 76 -32.52 -22.87 1.90
N LYS A 77 -31.42 -23.07 1.17
CA LYS A 77 -31.44 -23.53 -0.23
C LYS A 77 -31.59 -25.04 -0.38
N GLY A 78 -31.50 -25.80 0.71
CA GLY A 78 -31.56 -27.26 0.70
C GLY A 78 -30.33 -27.92 0.06
N THR A 79 -29.21 -27.20 -0.04
CA THR A 79 -27.96 -27.74 -0.61
C THR A 79 -27.14 -28.57 0.38
N ASP A 80 -27.51 -28.54 1.66
CA ASP A 80 -26.86 -29.27 2.76
C ASP A 80 -27.69 -30.51 3.16
N ASP A 81 -27.83 -31.44 2.24
CA ASP A 81 -28.55 -32.71 2.45
C ASP A 81 -27.61 -33.85 2.92
N GLU A 82 -28.15 -35.09 2.99
CA GLU A 82 -27.42 -36.29 3.41
C GLU A 82 -26.28 -36.69 2.47
N THR A 83 -26.31 -36.20 1.21
CA THR A 83 -25.28 -36.46 0.20
C THR A 83 -24.04 -35.59 0.36
N ARG A 84 -24.08 -34.58 1.27
CA ARG A 84 -22.97 -33.67 1.54
C ARG A 84 -21.71 -34.43 1.94
N LEU A 85 -20.62 -34.20 1.20
CA LEU A 85 -19.31 -34.79 1.48
C LEU A 85 -18.50 -34.00 2.53
N GLY A 86 -18.72 -32.67 2.60
CA GLY A 86 -18.02 -31.77 3.49
C GLY A 86 -18.36 -31.91 4.98
N PRO A 87 -17.71 -31.15 5.86
CA PRO A 87 -18.03 -31.14 7.29
C PRO A 87 -19.51 -30.84 7.55
N LYS A 88 -20.05 -31.46 8.59
CA LYS A 88 -21.46 -31.29 9.01
C LYS A 88 -21.74 -29.80 9.31
N ARG A 89 -22.95 -29.33 8.93
CA ARG A 89 -23.46 -27.98 9.14
C ARG A 89 -24.42 -27.95 10.33
N ALA A 90 -24.34 -26.91 11.16
CA ALA A 90 -25.10 -26.82 12.40
C ALA A 90 -26.61 -26.74 12.15
N CYS A 91 -27.09 -25.99 11.16
CA CYS A 91 -28.50 -25.89 10.80
C CYS A 91 -29.00 -27.22 10.20
N ALA A 92 -28.28 -27.81 9.26
CA ALA A 92 -28.67 -29.08 8.63
C ALA A 92 -28.69 -30.26 9.57
N GLN A 93 -27.85 -30.28 10.62
CA GLN A 93 -27.85 -31.31 11.66
C GLN A 93 -28.84 -31.01 12.80
N GLY A 94 -29.61 -29.93 12.76
CA GLY A 94 -30.51 -29.53 13.81
C GLY A 94 -29.82 -29.13 15.13
N TRP A 95 -28.51 -28.83 15.11
CA TRP A 95 -27.77 -28.38 16.31
C TRP A 95 -28.06 -26.93 16.64
N VAL A 96 -28.38 -26.09 15.60
CA VAL A 96 -28.77 -24.70 15.76
C VAL A 96 -30.01 -24.46 14.89
N THR A 97 -31.04 -23.80 15.46
CA THR A 97 -32.23 -23.46 14.68
C THR A 97 -31.93 -22.35 13.66
N ALA A 98 -32.62 -22.38 12.52
CA ALA A 98 -32.48 -21.34 11.51
C ALA A 98 -32.77 -19.92 12.06
N LYS A 99 -33.75 -19.80 12.99
CA LYS A 99 -34.06 -18.52 13.67
C LYS A 99 -32.87 -18.05 14.53
N ALA A 100 -32.26 -18.95 15.30
CA ALA A 100 -31.10 -18.63 16.16
C ALA A 100 -29.87 -18.29 15.28
N MET A 101 -29.65 -19.02 14.18
CA MET A 101 -28.55 -18.74 13.24
C MET A 101 -28.68 -17.35 12.59
N ARG A 102 -29.91 -16.99 12.15
CA ARG A 102 -30.18 -15.64 11.60
C ARG A 102 -29.90 -14.54 12.63
N MET A 103 -30.27 -14.74 13.88
CA MET A 103 -29.97 -13.79 14.96
C MET A 103 -28.45 -13.71 15.21
N ALA A 104 -27.75 -14.85 15.22
CA ALA A 104 -26.30 -14.89 15.40
C ALA A 104 -25.57 -14.15 14.27
N MET A 105 -25.97 -14.31 13.02
CA MET A 105 -25.44 -13.54 11.88
C MET A 105 -25.60 -12.03 12.12
N ALA A 106 -26.80 -11.57 12.49
CA ALA A 106 -27.02 -10.14 12.76
C ALA A 106 -26.12 -9.63 13.91
N ILE A 107 -25.98 -10.42 14.98
CA ILE A 107 -25.13 -10.07 16.11
C ILE A 107 -23.65 -10.05 15.70
N THR A 108 -23.15 -11.06 15.00
CA THR A 108 -21.73 -11.11 14.58
C THR A 108 -21.39 -9.99 13.58
N THR A 109 -22.29 -9.68 12.63
CA THR A 109 -22.13 -8.54 11.73
C THR A 109 -22.06 -7.21 12.51
N LEU A 110 -22.96 -7.00 13.48
CA LEU A 110 -22.93 -5.80 14.33
C LEU A 110 -21.65 -5.70 15.17
N ILE A 111 -21.18 -6.81 15.74
CA ILE A 111 -19.90 -6.85 16.47
C ILE A 111 -18.76 -6.54 15.52
N GLY A 112 -18.74 -7.10 14.30
CA GLY A 112 -17.76 -6.76 13.27
C GLY A 112 -17.75 -5.27 12.94
N CYS A 113 -18.92 -4.66 12.73
CA CYS A 113 -19.05 -3.22 12.54
C CYS A 113 -18.52 -2.42 13.74
N ALA A 114 -18.86 -2.83 14.97
CA ALA A 114 -18.41 -2.15 16.19
C ALA A 114 -16.88 -2.21 16.36
N ILE A 115 -16.23 -3.33 15.99
CA ILE A 115 -14.76 -3.47 15.99
C ILE A 115 -14.14 -2.70 14.83
N GLY A 116 -14.80 -2.62 13.68
CA GLY A 116 -14.32 -1.90 12.50
C GLY A 116 -14.39 -0.37 12.64
N LEU A 117 -15.38 0.17 13.36
CA LEU A 117 -15.55 1.62 13.53
C LEU A 117 -14.30 2.34 14.07
N PRO A 118 -13.62 1.87 15.14
CA PRO A 118 -12.38 2.50 15.59
C PRO A 118 -11.24 2.48 14.57
N LEU A 119 -11.23 1.54 13.61
CA LEU A 119 -10.21 1.50 12.56
C LEU A 119 -10.28 2.71 11.62
N ILE A 120 -11.42 3.38 11.56
CA ILE A 120 -11.59 4.63 10.78
C ILE A 120 -10.69 5.73 11.33
N TYR A 121 -10.49 5.78 12.65
CA TYR A 121 -9.59 6.74 13.28
C TYR A 121 -8.14 6.55 12.84
N TYR A 122 -7.71 5.29 12.61
CA TYR A 122 -6.35 4.94 12.21
C TYR A 122 -6.15 4.90 10.70
N GLY A 123 -7.13 4.45 9.92
CA GLY A 123 -6.99 4.22 8.48
C GLY A 123 -7.74 5.22 7.59
N GLY A 124 -8.45 6.20 8.19
CA GLY A 124 -9.20 7.21 7.44
C GLY A 124 -10.60 6.74 7.03
N TRP A 125 -11.33 7.61 6.33
CA TRP A 125 -12.71 7.38 5.91
C TRP A 125 -12.85 6.21 4.90
N GLU A 126 -11.78 5.86 4.19
CA GLU A 126 -11.71 4.73 3.27
C GLU A 126 -12.06 3.41 3.95
N MET A 127 -11.81 3.31 5.25
CA MET A 127 -12.17 2.12 6.05
C MET A 127 -13.67 1.88 6.10
N ILE A 128 -14.49 2.93 5.97
CA ILE A 128 -15.95 2.78 5.87
C ILE A 128 -16.32 2.02 4.60
N VAL A 129 -15.75 2.43 3.46
CA VAL A 129 -16.02 1.78 2.16
C VAL A 129 -15.55 0.33 2.18
N ILE A 130 -14.33 0.09 2.68
CA ILE A 130 -13.76 -1.26 2.77
C ILE A 130 -14.59 -2.14 3.70
N GLY A 131 -14.99 -1.63 4.88
CA GLY A 131 -15.83 -2.36 5.82
C GLY A 131 -17.20 -2.72 5.24
N LEU A 132 -17.86 -1.77 4.55
CA LEU A 132 -19.11 -2.03 3.84
C LEU A 132 -18.96 -3.09 2.76
N LEU A 133 -17.88 -3.04 1.97
CA LEU A 133 -17.59 -4.06 0.97
C LEU A 133 -17.34 -5.43 1.62
N CYS A 134 -16.60 -5.51 2.72
CA CYS A 134 -16.37 -6.77 3.44
C CYS A 134 -17.70 -7.39 3.91
N VAL A 135 -18.59 -6.61 4.51
CA VAL A 135 -19.92 -7.08 4.92
C VAL A 135 -20.73 -7.50 3.70
N LEU A 136 -20.84 -6.66 2.69
CA LEU A 136 -21.61 -6.95 1.48
C LEU A 136 -21.15 -8.25 0.82
N PHE A 137 -19.84 -8.42 0.61
CA PHE A 137 -19.31 -9.61 -0.05
C PHE A 137 -19.36 -10.85 0.84
N CYS A 138 -19.35 -10.74 2.16
CA CYS A 138 -19.61 -11.85 3.07
C CYS A 138 -20.96 -12.53 2.77
N PHE A 139 -22.00 -11.73 2.50
CA PHE A 139 -23.33 -12.24 2.15
C PHE A 139 -23.42 -12.64 0.66
N LEU A 140 -22.93 -11.82 -0.25
CA LEU A 140 -23.01 -12.06 -1.71
C LEU A 140 -22.23 -13.30 -2.13
N TYR A 141 -21.13 -13.60 -1.47
CA TYR A 141 -20.34 -14.81 -1.74
C TYR A 141 -21.21 -16.06 -1.70
N THR A 142 -21.93 -16.27 -0.59
CA THR A 142 -22.75 -17.48 -0.39
C THR A 142 -24.04 -17.46 -1.21
N THR A 143 -24.64 -16.29 -1.37
CA THR A 143 -25.97 -16.20 -2.01
C THR A 143 -25.92 -16.29 -3.53
N HIS A 144 -24.91 -15.69 -4.16
CA HIS A 144 -24.86 -15.53 -5.62
C HIS A 144 -23.50 -15.86 -6.25
N LEU A 145 -22.39 -15.27 -5.72
CA LEU A 145 -21.12 -15.22 -6.45
C LEU A 145 -20.40 -16.59 -6.51
N SER A 146 -20.55 -17.43 -5.49
CA SER A 146 -20.01 -18.79 -5.50
C SER A 146 -20.66 -19.67 -6.58
N TYR A 147 -21.93 -19.42 -6.92
CA TYR A 147 -22.65 -20.14 -7.99
C TYR A 147 -22.18 -19.71 -9.38
N LEU A 148 -21.69 -18.48 -9.54
CA LEU A 148 -21.16 -17.94 -10.79
C LEU A 148 -19.71 -18.36 -11.09
N GLY A 149 -19.05 -19.05 -10.16
CA GLY A 149 -17.65 -19.47 -10.30
C GLY A 149 -16.65 -18.32 -10.06
N LEU A 150 -17.06 -17.29 -9.33
CA LEU A 150 -16.20 -16.16 -8.92
C LEU A 150 -15.56 -16.39 -7.54
N GLY A 151 -15.75 -17.56 -6.94
CA GLY A 151 -15.28 -17.88 -5.59
C GLY A 151 -13.76 -17.69 -5.42
N ASP A 152 -12.98 -18.23 -6.36
CA ASP A 152 -11.52 -18.20 -6.33
C ASP A 152 -11.01 -16.74 -6.42
N LEU A 153 -11.60 -15.91 -7.29
CA LEU A 153 -11.26 -14.47 -7.38
C LEU A 153 -11.61 -13.73 -6.08
N LEU A 154 -12.76 -14.04 -5.48
CA LEU A 154 -13.18 -13.41 -4.22
C LEU A 154 -12.29 -13.80 -3.05
N VAL A 155 -11.82 -15.05 -3.02
CA VAL A 155 -10.83 -15.49 -2.01
C VAL A 155 -9.53 -14.73 -2.21
N LEU A 156 -9.02 -14.61 -3.43
CA LEU A 156 -7.82 -13.83 -3.70
C LEU A 156 -7.93 -12.38 -3.19
N VAL A 157 -9.09 -11.74 -3.41
CA VAL A 157 -9.32 -10.35 -3.01
C VAL A 157 -9.56 -10.24 -1.49
N PHE A 158 -10.56 -10.96 -0.95
CA PHE A 158 -11.04 -10.74 0.43
C PHE A 158 -10.30 -11.55 1.50
N PHE A 159 -9.49 -12.54 1.11
CA PHE A 159 -8.62 -13.29 2.03
C PHE A 159 -7.13 -13.08 1.74
N GLY A 160 -6.77 -12.48 0.60
CA GLY A 160 -5.41 -12.10 0.25
C GLY A 160 -5.24 -10.59 0.29
N ILE A 161 -5.66 -9.91 -0.79
CA ILE A 161 -5.34 -8.50 -1.04
C ILE A 161 -5.87 -7.59 0.07
N VAL A 162 -7.17 -7.63 0.34
CA VAL A 162 -7.80 -6.73 1.32
C VAL A 162 -7.19 -6.89 2.71
N PRO A 163 -7.15 -8.07 3.35
CA PRO A 163 -6.69 -8.15 4.73
C PRO A 163 -5.19 -7.91 4.90
N VAL A 164 -4.33 -8.28 3.95
CA VAL A 164 -2.89 -7.97 4.04
C VAL A 164 -2.65 -6.48 3.82
N CYS A 165 -3.16 -5.92 2.71
CA CYS A 165 -2.90 -4.52 2.35
C CYS A 165 -3.54 -3.55 3.33
N VAL A 166 -4.78 -3.80 3.77
CA VAL A 166 -5.49 -2.90 4.71
C VAL A 166 -4.87 -2.95 6.10
N THR A 167 -4.49 -4.14 6.59
CA THR A 167 -3.80 -4.26 7.88
C THR A 167 -2.48 -3.49 7.87
N TYR A 168 -1.71 -3.59 6.79
CA TYR A 168 -0.48 -2.83 6.62
C TYR A 168 -0.77 -1.32 6.49
N PHE A 169 -1.75 -0.94 5.66
CA PHE A 169 -2.12 0.46 5.42
C PHE A 169 -2.54 1.20 6.70
N ILE A 170 -3.30 0.55 7.57
CA ILE A 170 -3.71 1.12 8.87
C ILE A 170 -2.49 1.47 9.75
N GLN A 171 -1.36 0.75 9.59
CA GLN A 171 -0.13 0.98 10.33
C GLN A 171 0.77 2.03 9.66
N MET A 172 0.86 2.01 8.32
CA MET A 172 1.88 2.71 7.54
C MET A 172 1.33 3.82 6.63
N HIS A 173 0.00 3.94 6.48
CA HIS A 173 -0.69 4.89 5.59
C HIS A 173 -0.25 4.84 4.12
N THR A 174 0.34 3.73 3.70
CA THR A 174 0.78 3.44 2.33
C THR A 174 0.65 1.95 2.04
N VAL A 175 0.77 1.55 0.78
CA VAL A 175 0.88 0.15 0.36
C VAL A 175 2.04 0.04 -0.62
N THR A 176 3.08 -0.69 -0.24
CA THR A 176 4.25 -0.91 -1.08
C THR A 176 4.01 -2.03 -2.09
N THR A 177 4.83 -2.09 -3.15
CA THR A 177 4.77 -3.20 -4.12
C THR A 177 5.04 -4.55 -3.44
N GLU A 178 5.93 -4.59 -2.44
CA GLU A 178 6.22 -5.78 -1.62
C GLU A 178 4.94 -6.29 -0.95
N VAL A 179 4.22 -5.40 -0.25
CA VAL A 179 2.98 -5.73 0.45
C VAL A 179 1.92 -6.22 -0.53
N PHE A 180 1.79 -5.57 -1.68
CA PHE A 180 0.81 -5.96 -2.69
C PHE A 180 1.12 -7.34 -3.28
N VAL A 181 2.38 -7.63 -3.63
CA VAL A 181 2.77 -8.97 -4.14
C VAL A 181 2.62 -10.04 -3.04
N ALA A 182 3.01 -9.73 -1.80
CA ALA A 182 2.81 -10.63 -0.66
C ALA A 182 1.32 -10.95 -0.42
N SER A 183 0.44 -9.97 -0.63
CA SER A 183 -1.01 -10.15 -0.50
C SER A 183 -1.58 -11.11 -1.55
N ILE A 184 -1.09 -11.03 -2.79
CA ILE A 184 -1.46 -11.94 -3.86
C ILE A 184 -0.95 -13.36 -3.55
N ALA A 185 0.30 -13.50 -3.10
CA ALA A 185 0.85 -14.78 -2.69
C ALA A 185 0.05 -15.41 -1.55
N CYS A 186 -0.32 -14.64 -0.54
CA CYS A 186 -1.20 -15.06 0.55
C CYS A 186 -2.56 -15.54 0.02
N GLY A 187 -3.17 -14.77 -0.88
CA GLY A 187 -4.45 -15.13 -1.51
C GLY A 187 -4.40 -16.47 -2.24
N PHE A 188 -3.35 -16.74 -3.01
CA PHE A 188 -3.17 -18.04 -3.68
C PHE A 188 -3.03 -19.21 -2.70
N VAL A 189 -2.32 -19.02 -1.58
CA VAL A 189 -2.23 -20.07 -0.55
C VAL A 189 -3.59 -20.34 0.06
N ILE A 190 -4.37 -19.30 0.37
CA ILE A 190 -5.70 -19.47 0.96
C ILE A 190 -6.66 -20.07 -0.06
N ASP A 191 -6.53 -19.74 -1.34
CA ASP A 191 -7.35 -20.29 -2.40
C ASP A 191 -7.17 -21.81 -2.56
N THR A 192 -6.01 -22.38 -2.20
CA THR A 192 -5.84 -23.84 -2.16
C THR A 192 -6.88 -24.53 -1.27
N LEU A 193 -7.37 -23.84 -0.20
CA LEU A 193 -8.41 -24.37 0.68
C LEU A 193 -9.78 -24.37 -0.02
N LEU A 194 -10.09 -23.35 -0.81
CA LEU A 194 -11.30 -23.33 -1.63
C LEU A 194 -11.22 -24.35 -2.75
N LEU A 195 -10.09 -24.44 -3.42
CA LEU A 195 -9.87 -25.40 -4.52
C LEU A 195 -10.07 -26.83 -4.09
N ILE A 196 -9.53 -27.25 -2.91
CA ILE A 196 -9.76 -28.62 -2.42
C ILE A 196 -11.21 -28.85 -1.99
N ASN A 197 -11.92 -27.83 -1.48
CA ASN A 197 -13.35 -27.91 -1.21
C ASN A 197 -14.14 -28.12 -2.51
N ASN A 198 -13.90 -27.29 -3.53
CA ASN A 198 -14.56 -27.37 -4.83
C ASN A 198 -14.20 -28.68 -5.56
N TYR A 199 -12.96 -29.16 -5.42
CA TYR A 199 -12.52 -30.43 -5.98
C TYR A 199 -13.24 -31.62 -5.36
N ARG A 200 -13.39 -31.65 -4.03
CA ARG A 200 -14.15 -32.69 -3.31
C ARG A 200 -15.61 -32.69 -3.73
N ASP A 201 -16.21 -31.51 -3.82
CA ASP A 201 -17.66 -31.35 -4.01
C ASP A 201 -18.05 -31.25 -5.52
N ARG A 202 -17.10 -31.37 -6.46
CA ARG A 202 -17.28 -31.12 -7.89
C ARG A 202 -18.49 -31.80 -8.51
N GLU A 203 -18.77 -33.06 -8.14
CA GLU A 203 -19.93 -33.81 -8.66
C GLU A 203 -21.24 -33.30 -8.08
N ASN A 204 -21.26 -32.95 -6.79
CA ASN A 204 -22.42 -32.37 -6.12
C ASN A 204 -22.70 -30.95 -6.63
N ASP A 205 -21.65 -30.12 -6.78
CA ASP A 205 -21.75 -28.78 -7.33
C ASP A 205 -22.30 -28.77 -8.77
N LYS A 206 -21.84 -29.73 -9.62
CA LYS A 206 -22.33 -29.88 -10.96
C LYS A 206 -23.83 -30.26 -10.97
N ARG A 207 -24.26 -31.17 -10.10
CA ARG A 207 -25.68 -31.55 -9.95
C ARG A 207 -26.54 -30.39 -9.44
N ALA A 208 -26.01 -29.60 -8.51
CA ALA A 208 -26.68 -28.43 -7.97
C ALA A 208 -26.63 -27.18 -8.90
N GLY A 209 -26.07 -27.30 -10.11
CA GLY A 209 -25.95 -26.19 -11.06
C GLY A 209 -24.93 -25.12 -10.68
N LYS A 210 -24.07 -25.36 -9.69
CA LYS A 210 -22.96 -24.48 -9.36
C LYS A 210 -21.89 -24.56 -10.44
N LYS A 211 -21.44 -23.40 -10.91
CA LYS A 211 -20.42 -23.30 -11.99
C LYS A 211 -19.06 -22.92 -11.41
N THR A 212 -18.63 -23.62 -10.32
CA THR A 212 -17.31 -23.38 -9.73
C THR A 212 -16.22 -23.56 -10.77
N LEU A 213 -15.05 -22.94 -10.55
CA LEU A 213 -13.95 -23.04 -11.51
C LEU A 213 -13.54 -24.49 -11.74
N VAL A 214 -13.49 -25.31 -10.68
CA VAL A 214 -13.19 -26.76 -10.78
C VAL A 214 -14.25 -27.50 -11.61
N VAL A 215 -15.54 -27.18 -11.49
CA VAL A 215 -16.60 -27.76 -12.33
C VAL A 215 -16.40 -27.41 -13.81
N ARG A 216 -15.93 -26.19 -14.12
CA ARG A 216 -15.69 -25.73 -15.48
C ARG A 216 -14.48 -26.38 -16.15
N ILE A 217 -13.36 -26.47 -15.42
CA ILE A 217 -12.09 -26.97 -15.96
C ILE A 217 -11.91 -28.49 -15.78
N GLY A 218 -12.82 -29.11 -15.02
CA GLY A 218 -12.80 -30.53 -14.75
C GLY A 218 -11.77 -30.99 -13.74
N GLU A 219 -11.72 -32.26 -13.49
CA GLU A 219 -10.89 -32.92 -12.47
C GLU A 219 -9.40 -32.60 -12.62
N ARG A 220 -8.85 -32.86 -13.81
CA ARG A 220 -7.43 -32.62 -14.11
C ARG A 220 -7.07 -31.12 -13.96
N GLY A 221 -7.96 -30.25 -14.43
CA GLY A 221 -7.81 -28.80 -14.27
C GLY A 221 -7.77 -28.37 -12.81
N GLY A 222 -8.70 -28.92 -11.99
CA GLY A 222 -8.74 -28.66 -10.56
C GLY A 222 -7.48 -29.13 -9.82
N GLU A 223 -6.95 -30.31 -10.18
CA GLU A 223 -5.66 -30.79 -9.65
C GLU A 223 -4.52 -29.83 -9.98
N GLN A 224 -4.41 -29.40 -11.25
CA GLN A 224 -3.35 -28.49 -11.67
C GLN A 224 -3.49 -27.12 -11.00
N MET A 225 -4.70 -26.58 -10.89
CA MET A 225 -4.92 -25.32 -10.16
C MET A 225 -4.48 -25.40 -8.72
N TYR A 226 -4.85 -26.47 -8.01
CA TYR A 226 -4.41 -26.67 -6.62
C TYR A 226 -2.89 -26.67 -6.52
N LEU A 227 -2.21 -27.44 -7.38
CA LEU A 227 -0.74 -27.51 -7.40
C LEU A 227 -0.11 -26.14 -7.66
N TRP A 228 -0.54 -25.49 -8.75
CA TRP A 228 0.08 -24.25 -9.18
C TRP A 228 -0.24 -23.07 -8.28
N ALA A 229 -1.41 -23.00 -7.67
CA ALA A 229 -1.74 -21.95 -6.71
C ALA A 229 -0.71 -21.92 -5.55
N GLY A 230 -0.39 -23.08 -4.96
CA GLY A 230 0.61 -23.15 -3.92
C GLY A 230 2.04 -22.85 -4.39
N LEU A 231 2.41 -23.29 -5.60
CA LEU A 231 3.74 -23.01 -6.15
C LEU A 231 3.90 -21.54 -6.56
N PHE A 232 2.89 -20.91 -7.16
CA PHE A 232 2.91 -19.48 -7.50
C PHE A 232 3.05 -18.62 -6.26
N ALA A 233 2.38 -18.96 -5.18
CA ALA A 233 2.54 -18.25 -3.92
C ALA A 233 4.01 -18.25 -3.44
N PHE A 234 4.71 -19.38 -3.56
CA PHE A 234 6.12 -19.47 -3.22
C PHE A 234 7.01 -18.65 -4.18
N ILE A 235 6.72 -18.73 -5.50
CA ILE A 235 7.45 -17.96 -6.52
C ILE A 235 7.29 -16.45 -6.27
N LEU A 236 6.07 -15.99 -6.01
CA LEU A 236 5.82 -14.58 -5.68
C LEU A 236 6.54 -14.15 -4.39
N GLY A 237 6.75 -15.08 -3.45
CA GLY A 237 7.51 -14.84 -2.23
C GLY A 237 8.97 -14.43 -2.46
N PHE A 238 9.56 -14.66 -3.65
CA PHE A 238 10.90 -14.15 -3.97
C PHE A 238 10.97 -12.61 -4.00
N VAL A 239 9.83 -11.91 -4.07
CA VAL A 239 9.76 -10.45 -3.88
C VAL A 239 10.46 -10.02 -2.59
N PHE A 240 10.36 -10.80 -1.53
CA PHE A 240 10.99 -10.51 -0.25
C PHE A 240 12.52 -10.39 -0.30
N ILE A 241 13.18 -11.09 -1.23
CA ILE A 241 14.64 -10.95 -1.43
C ILE A 241 14.98 -9.54 -1.91
N TRP A 242 14.19 -9.00 -2.83
CA TRP A 242 14.39 -7.65 -3.40
C TRP A 242 14.29 -6.56 -2.34
N TYR A 243 13.46 -6.80 -1.33
CA TYR A 243 13.23 -5.86 -0.23
C TYR A 243 14.07 -6.15 1.02
N GLY A 244 15.07 -7.05 0.92
CA GLY A 244 16.01 -7.33 2.00
C GLY A 244 15.50 -8.33 3.05
N HIS A 245 14.48 -9.12 2.74
CA HIS A 245 13.88 -10.12 3.62
C HIS A 245 14.11 -11.57 3.12
N PRO A 246 15.38 -12.03 2.97
CA PRO A 246 15.67 -13.34 2.36
C PRO A 246 15.08 -14.52 3.14
N PHE A 247 14.96 -14.42 4.46
CA PHE A 247 14.37 -15.48 5.26
C PHE A 247 12.87 -15.64 4.99
N ALA A 248 12.14 -14.54 4.70
CA ALA A 248 10.72 -14.58 4.33
C ALA A 248 10.50 -15.28 2.97
N ALA A 249 11.49 -15.23 2.07
CA ALA A 249 11.45 -15.93 0.80
C ALA A 249 11.83 -17.42 0.93
N ILE A 250 12.83 -17.75 1.77
CA ILE A 250 13.42 -19.09 1.83
C ILE A 250 12.65 -20.02 2.77
N LEU A 251 12.25 -19.57 3.97
CA LEU A 251 11.58 -20.42 4.95
C LEU A 251 10.30 -21.10 4.43
N PRO A 252 9.48 -20.47 3.55
CA PRO A 252 8.31 -21.13 2.95
C PRO A 252 8.62 -22.36 2.08
N ILE A 253 9.87 -22.74 1.87
CA ILE A 253 10.23 -24.01 1.22
C ILE A 253 9.65 -25.21 1.98
N LEU A 254 9.51 -25.09 3.30
CA LEU A 254 8.83 -26.09 4.14
C LEU A 254 7.38 -26.27 3.70
N TYR A 255 6.68 -25.16 3.44
CA TYR A 255 5.31 -25.19 2.91
C TYR A 255 5.25 -25.90 1.57
N VAL A 256 6.18 -25.59 0.64
CA VAL A 256 6.22 -26.23 -0.69
C VAL A 256 6.32 -27.75 -0.55
N SER A 257 7.21 -28.23 0.31
CA SER A 257 7.36 -29.67 0.56
C SER A 257 6.07 -30.32 1.06
N LEU A 258 5.41 -29.69 2.02
CA LEU A 258 4.14 -30.16 2.57
C LEU A 258 3.00 -30.09 1.54
N HIS A 259 2.96 -29.01 0.73
CA HIS A 259 1.97 -28.82 -0.31
C HIS A 259 2.07 -29.91 -1.39
N LEU A 260 3.28 -30.23 -1.85
CA LEU A 260 3.53 -31.31 -2.81
C LEU A 260 3.14 -32.68 -2.26
N MET A 261 3.40 -32.94 -0.98
CA MET A 261 2.98 -34.19 -0.32
C MET A 261 1.45 -34.29 -0.26
N THR A 262 0.78 -33.19 0.12
CA THR A 262 -0.68 -33.11 0.19
C THR A 262 -1.31 -33.26 -1.18
N PHE A 263 -0.73 -32.63 -2.22
CA PHE A 263 -1.15 -32.80 -3.61
C PHE A 263 -1.10 -34.25 -4.10
N LYS A 264 0.01 -34.97 -3.82
CA LYS A 264 0.13 -36.38 -4.16
C LYS A 264 -0.95 -37.24 -3.50
N LYS A 265 -1.26 -36.97 -2.21
CA LYS A 265 -2.35 -37.65 -1.48
C LYS A 265 -3.73 -37.31 -2.07
N MET A 266 -3.96 -36.02 -2.38
CA MET A 266 -5.20 -35.56 -3.04
C MET A 266 -5.46 -36.35 -4.33
N LYS A 267 -4.48 -36.47 -5.21
CA LYS A 267 -4.58 -37.24 -6.45
C LYS A 267 -4.86 -38.73 -6.19
N LYS A 268 -4.23 -39.31 -5.17
CA LYS A 268 -4.44 -40.74 -4.84
C LYS A 268 -5.86 -41.01 -4.33
N ILE A 269 -6.43 -40.09 -3.53
CA ILE A 269 -7.79 -40.21 -2.97
C ILE A 269 -8.83 -39.87 -4.02
N ASN A 270 -8.62 -38.83 -4.79
CA ASN A 270 -9.39 -38.30 -5.89
C ASN A 270 -10.84 -37.90 -5.57
N HIS A 271 -11.64 -38.69 -4.86
CA HIS A 271 -13.04 -38.40 -4.63
C HIS A 271 -13.51 -38.83 -3.20
N GLY A 272 -14.67 -38.31 -2.81
CA GLY A 272 -15.36 -38.75 -1.61
C GLY A 272 -14.92 -38.05 -0.31
N ARG A 273 -15.48 -38.53 0.80
CA ARG A 273 -15.30 -37.93 2.14
C ARG A 273 -13.86 -37.98 2.65
N GLU A 274 -13.03 -38.88 2.13
CA GLU A 274 -11.60 -38.97 2.48
C GLU A 274 -10.84 -37.68 2.17
N LEU A 275 -11.29 -36.88 1.18
CA LEU A 275 -10.73 -35.57 0.87
C LEU A 275 -10.86 -34.54 2.02
N ASN A 276 -11.69 -34.79 3.03
CA ASN A 276 -11.72 -33.97 4.23
C ASN A 276 -10.41 -34.03 5.05
N LYS A 277 -9.65 -35.12 4.92
CA LYS A 277 -8.30 -35.22 5.50
C LYS A 277 -7.35 -34.25 4.78
N ILE A 278 -7.45 -34.20 3.44
CA ILE A 278 -6.65 -33.31 2.59
C ILE A 278 -7.01 -31.84 2.89
N LEU A 279 -8.28 -31.52 3.09
CA LEU A 279 -8.74 -30.21 3.52
C LEU A 279 -8.05 -29.77 4.82
N GLY A 280 -7.99 -30.67 5.82
CA GLY A 280 -7.28 -30.42 7.08
C GLY A 280 -5.77 -30.24 6.92
N GLU A 281 -5.13 -31.03 6.05
CA GLU A 281 -3.70 -30.89 5.72
C GLU A 281 -3.44 -29.57 5.00
N THR A 282 -4.29 -29.17 4.06
CA THR A 282 -4.19 -27.88 3.35
C THR A 282 -4.31 -26.71 4.30
N ALA A 283 -5.28 -26.72 5.23
CA ALA A 283 -5.42 -25.68 6.25
C ALA A 283 -4.18 -25.55 7.14
N ARG A 284 -3.60 -26.70 7.56
CA ARG A 284 -2.33 -26.71 8.29
C ARG A 284 -1.18 -26.12 7.46
N ASN A 285 -1.04 -26.53 6.20
CA ASN A 285 0.02 -26.08 5.32
C ASN A 285 -0.07 -24.57 5.07
N MET A 286 -1.28 -24.04 4.86
CA MET A 286 -1.58 -22.61 4.76
C MET A 286 -1.12 -21.85 6.01
N PHE A 287 -1.41 -22.36 7.20
CA PHE A 287 -0.97 -21.74 8.46
C PHE A 287 0.56 -21.76 8.59
N ILE A 288 1.21 -22.88 8.21
CA ILE A 288 2.68 -22.99 8.19
C ILE A 288 3.28 -21.97 7.22
N TYR A 289 2.68 -21.77 6.02
CA TYR A 289 3.13 -20.74 5.09
C TYR A 289 3.12 -19.36 5.76
N GLY A 290 1.98 -18.95 6.31
CA GLY A 290 1.86 -17.66 6.99
C GLY A 290 2.85 -17.48 8.14
N LEU A 291 3.05 -18.55 8.94
CA LEU A 291 4.02 -18.55 10.04
C LEU A 291 5.46 -18.40 9.51
N MET A 292 5.83 -19.13 8.44
CA MET A 292 7.19 -19.08 7.88
C MET A 292 7.49 -17.71 7.27
N VAL A 293 6.54 -17.10 6.55
CA VAL A 293 6.68 -15.73 6.04
C VAL A 293 6.83 -14.74 7.21
N THR A 294 5.94 -14.82 8.20
CA THR A 294 5.98 -13.95 9.40
C THR A 294 7.30 -14.06 10.15
N VAL A 295 7.73 -15.28 10.45
CA VAL A 295 9.02 -15.52 11.14
C VAL A 295 10.18 -15.04 10.27
N GLY A 296 10.14 -15.31 8.97
CA GLY A 296 11.17 -14.86 8.04
C GLY A 296 11.30 -13.34 7.97
N LEU A 297 10.19 -12.62 8.00
CA LEU A 297 10.17 -11.15 8.10
C LEU A 297 10.77 -10.68 9.43
N LEU A 298 10.35 -11.27 10.55
CA LEU A 298 10.84 -10.89 11.88
C LEU A 298 12.33 -11.21 12.10
N LEU A 299 12.86 -12.22 11.44
CA LEU A 299 14.29 -12.57 11.46
C LEU A 299 15.13 -11.70 10.52
N SER A 300 14.48 -10.98 9.62
CA SER A 300 15.19 -10.06 8.72
C SER A 300 15.74 -8.86 9.48
N PRO A 301 16.95 -8.38 9.15
CA PRO A 301 17.48 -7.18 9.79
C PRO A 301 16.51 -6.03 9.62
N GLN A 302 16.22 -5.33 10.70
CA GLN A 302 15.34 -4.18 10.65
C GLN A 302 15.98 -3.10 9.77
N LYS A 303 15.21 -2.50 8.88
CA LYS A 303 15.65 -1.37 8.03
C LYS A 303 16.22 -0.19 8.85
N ALA A 304 15.97 -0.14 10.18
CA ALA A 304 16.57 0.87 11.06
C ALA A 304 18.10 0.92 11.03
N HIS A 305 18.78 -0.20 10.72
CA HIS A 305 20.24 -0.18 10.50
C HIS A 305 20.63 0.11 9.03
N ALA A 306 19.78 -0.22 8.06
CA ALA A 306 20.00 0.18 6.66
C ALA A 306 19.74 1.68 6.49
N GLN A 307 18.73 2.24 7.18
CA GLN A 307 18.44 3.68 7.17
C GLN A 307 19.60 4.52 7.74
N GLN A 308 20.38 3.99 8.68
CA GLN A 308 21.55 4.70 9.23
C GLN A 308 22.73 4.73 8.23
N SER A 309 22.81 3.76 7.31
CA SER A 309 23.79 3.77 6.20
C SER A 309 23.30 4.59 4.99
N GLU A 310 22.00 4.92 4.93
CA GLU A 310 21.39 5.74 3.88
C GLU A 310 21.21 7.21 4.29
N LEU A 311 21.43 7.56 5.56
CA LEU A 311 21.35 8.95 6.01
C LEU A 311 22.45 9.77 5.37
N SER A 312 22.09 10.80 4.64
CA SER A 312 23.05 11.73 4.06
C SER A 312 23.70 12.54 5.17
N HIS A 313 25.04 12.42 5.28
CA HIS A 313 25.84 13.25 6.18
C HIS A 313 25.87 14.68 5.65
N VAL A 314 25.52 15.65 6.48
CA VAL A 314 25.39 17.05 6.09
C VAL A 314 26.06 17.98 7.07
N LYS A 315 26.56 19.09 6.52
CA LYS A 315 26.93 20.28 7.28
C LYS A 315 25.89 21.36 7.02
N VAL A 316 25.22 21.79 8.07
CA VAL A 316 24.17 22.80 8.02
C VAL A 316 24.73 24.11 8.50
N THR A 317 24.85 25.09 7.62
CA THR A 317 25.24 26.47 7.96
C THR A 317 23.98 27.22 8.37
N MET A 318 23.95 27.72 9.62
CA MET A 318 22.86 28.51 10.12
C MET A 318 23.01 29.99 9.66
N ASN A 319 21.94 30.78 9.80
CA ASN A 319 21.98 32.21 9.44
C ASN A 319 22.94 33.03 10.29
N ASP A 320 23.22 32.60 11.51
CA ASP A 320 24.20 33.23 12.42
C ASP A 320 25.66 32.83 12.13
N GLY A 321 25.89 32.01 11.11
CA GLY A 321 27.19 31.48 10.70
C GLY A 321 27.64 30.22 11.44
N THR A 322 26.90 29.72 12.42
CA THR A 322 27.20 28.42 13.06
C THR A 322 27.07 27.29 12.09
N VAL A 323 27.99 26.32 12.13
CA VAL A 323 27.94 25.11 11.35
C VAL A 323 27.62 23.94 12.27
N LYS A 324 26.55 23.22 11.92
CA LYS A 324 26.13 21.99 12.60
C LYS A 324 26.39 20.80 11.71
N ASP A 325 26.85 19.71 12.33
CA ASP A 325 27.20 18.45 11.67
C ASP A 325 26.21 17.37 12.11
N GLY A 326 25.68 16.59 11.14
CA GLY A 326 24.70 15.56 11.45
C GLY A 326 24.25 14.79 10.22
N PHE A 327 23.22 13.96 10.42
CA PHE A 327 22.64 13.13 9.38
C PHE A 327 21.20 13.52 9.14
N VAL A 328 20.83 13.82 7.88
CA VAL A 328 19.44 14.12 7.53
C VAL A 328 18.60 12.86 7.66
N THR A 329 17.63 12.88 8.57
CA THR A 329 16.72 11.77 8.84
C THR A 329 15.46 11.86 7.99
N ARG A 330 15.04 13.08 7.67
CA ARG A 330 13.93 13.37 6.78
C ARG A 330 14.22 14.57 5.92
N TYR A 331 14.14 14.33 4.68
CA TYR A 331 14.39 15.30 3.65
C TYR A 331 13.23 15.25 2.68
N TRP A 332 12.39 16.30 2.67
CA TRP A 332 11.25 16.49 1.75
C TRP A 332 10.63 15.26 1.08
N SER A 333 10.81 14.09 1.60
CA SER A 333 10.11 12.94 1.12
C SER A 333 8.89 12.70 2.00
N ASP A 334 7.89 12.25 1.36
CA ASP A 334 6.85 11.37 1.84
C ASP A 334 5.57 12.00 2.31
N GLY A 335 4.66 11.94 1.39
CA GLY A 335 3.28 11.51 1.49
C GLY A 335 2.34 12.24 2.44
N GLY A 336 2.82 12.96 3.40
CA GLY A 336 1.95 13.45 4.49
C GLY A 336 1.76 14.95 4.59
N GLY A 337 2.52 15.78 3.87
CA GLY A 337 2.45 17.19 4.19
C GLY A 337 3.12 18.12 3.19
N PHE A 338 2.72 18.06 1.95
CA PHE A 338 3.27 18.89 0.86
C PHE A 338 3.32 20.39 1.12
N LYS A 339 2.56 20.93 2.05
CA LYS A 339 2.60 22.35 2.41
C LYS A 339 3.88 22.78 3.11
N VAL A 340 4.73 21.84 3.59
CA VAL A 340 5.86 22.11 4.48
C VAL A 340 7.20 21.65 3.91
N MET A 341 7.23 20.88 2.85
CA MET A 341 8.40 20.16 2.31
C MET A 341 9.61 21.06 2.00
N ASN A 342 9.38 22.28 1.54
CA ASN A 342 10.47 23.20 1.19
C ASN A 342 10.83 24.17 2.30
N ARG A 343 10.30 24.00 3.51
CA ARG A 343 10.49 24.95 4.61
C ARG A 343 11.12 24.35 5.85
N LYS A 344 11.13 23.03 5.97
CA LYS A 344 11.62 22.31 7.14
C LYS A 344 12.33 21.03 6.73
N PHE A 345 13.35 20.62 7.50
CA PHE A 345 13.97 19.30 7.44
C PHE A 345 14.32 18.82 8.86
N ARG A 346 14.61 17.54 9.00
CA ARG A 346 15.03 16.95 10.27
C ARG A 346 16.40 16.31 10.13
N MET A 347 17.20 16.48 11.17
CA MET A 347 18.56 16.00 11.23
C MET A 347 18.85 15.38 12.59
N MET A 348 19.58 14.29 12.61
CA MET A 348 20.18 13.74 13.83
C MET A 348 21.42 14.51 14.18
N GLU A 349 21.38 15.19 15.32
CA GLU A 349 22.49 15.93 15.92
C GLU A 349 22.78 15.34 17.30
N ASN A 350 23.98 14.84 17.54
CA ASN A 350 24.38 14.24 18.82
C ASN A 350 23.39 13.15 19.34
N GLY A 351 22.88 12.30 18.43
CA GLY A 351 21.98 11.20 18.77
C GLY A 351 20.53 11.63 19.07
N LYS A 352 20.16 12.90 18.81
CA LYS A 352 18.80 13.40 18.94
C LYS A 352 18.33 13.98 17.61
N GLU A 353 17.08 13.68 17.24
CA GLU A 353 16.47 14.28 16.08
C GLU A 353 16.00 15.69 16.38
N LYS A 354 16.34 16.64 15.48
CA LYS A 354 15.95 18.04 15.58
C LYS A 354 15.42 18.55 14.27
N GLU A 355 14.34 19.34 14.31
CA GLU A 355 13.74 20.00 13.17
C GLU A 355 14.35 21.38 12.95
N TYR A 356 14.67 21.71 11.70
CA TYR A 356 15.20 22.99 11.25
C TYR A 356 14.31 23.58 10.17
N THR A 357 14.18 24.90 10.19
CA THR A 357 13.36 25.65 9.23
C THR A 357 14.23 26.43 8.25
N ALA A 358 13.66 26.76 7.09
CA ALA A 358 14.32 27.59 6.08
C ALA A 358 14.61 29.02 6.60
N ASP A 359 13.90 29.46 7.63
CA ASP A 359 14.13 30.78 8.24
C ASP A 359 15.38 30.80 9.16
N GLU A 360 15.84 29.64 9.63
CA GLU A 360 17.00 29.46 10.52
C GLU A 360 18.28 29.08 9.78
N VAL A 361 18.14 28.42 8.64
CA VAL A 361 19.25 27.81 7.90
C VAL A 361 19.61 28.66 6.68
N LYS A 362 20.92 28.79 6.43
CA LYS A 362 21.48 29.45 5.24
C LYS A 362 21.78 28.47 4.12
N ALA A 363 22.43 27.36 4.45
CA ALA A 363 22.82 26.34 3.46
C ALA A 363 22.94 24.94 4.10
N ILE A 364 22.85 23.91 3.27
CA ILE A 364 23.09 22.51 3.62
C ILE A 364 24.05 21.92 2.61
N ASP A 365 25.22 21.50 3.06
CA ASP A 365 26.25 20.88 2.25
C ASP A 365 26.30 19.36 2.55
N PHE A 366 26.12 18.54 1.51
CA PHE A 366 26.20 17.09 1.61
C PHE A 366 27.66 16.63 1.61
N VAL A 367 28.11 16.00 2.69
CA VAL A 367 29.49 15.54 2.86
C VAL A 367 29.73 14.18 2.20
N MET A 368 28.74 13.28 2.29
CA MET A 368 28.73 12.00 1.58
C MET A 368 27.52 11.93 0.69
N LYS A 369 27.77 11.73 -0.61
CA LYS A 369 26.69 11.57 -1.60
C LYS A 369 26.27 10.11 -1.61
N ASN A 370 24.99 9.83 -1.38
CA ASN A 370 24.39 8.53 -1.65
C ASN A 370 24.17 8.43 -3.18
N PRO A 371 24.81 7.48 -3.90
CA PRO A 371 24.70 7.38 -5.36
C PRO A 371 23.27 7.05 -5.85
N GLU A 372 22.40 6.55 -4.98
CA GLU A 372 21.00 6.24 -5.33
C GLU A 372 20.01 7.36 -4.98
N SER A 373 20.45 8.43 -4.32
CA SER A 373 19.59 9.53 -3.91
C SER A 373 19.68 10.70 -4.90
N THR A 374 18.55 11.11 -5.46
CA THR A 374 18.44 12.35 -6.27
C THR A 374 18.63 13.63 -5.45
N LEU A 375 18.86 13.53 -4.14
CA LEU A 375 18.95 14.64 -3.18
C LEU A 375 20.40 15.00 -2.80
N ASN A 376 21.39 14.50 -3.53
CA ASN A 376 22.82 14.67 -3.25
C ASN A 376 23.40 16.02 -3.71
N GLU A 377 22.58 17.07 -3.77
CA GLU A 377 23.00 18.37 -4.28
C GLU A 377 23.01 19.42 -3.16
N ASN A 378 23.86 20.40 -3.29
CA ASN A 378 23.94 21.52 -2.36
C ASN A 378 22.61 22.29 -2.35
N VAL A 379 22.06 22.47 -1.17
CA VAL A 379 20.79 23.12 -0.94
C VAL A 379 21.03 24.43 -0.24
N ILE A 380 20.41 25.46 -0.75
CA ILE A 380 20.42 26.78 -0.10
C ILE A 380 19.01 27.22 0.24
N THR A 381 18.89 28.23 1.08
CA THR A 381 17.62 28.91 1.30
C THR A 381 17.51 30.13 0.43
N ALA A 382 16.36 30.34 -0.18
CA ALA A 382 16.08 31.50 -1.03
C ALA A 382 14.66 32.02 -0.79
N ASP A 383 14.48 33.32 -1.04
CA ASP A 383 13.18 33.94 -1.11
C ASP A 383 12.56 33.71 -2.48
N VAL A 384 11.48 32.95 -2.52
CA VAL A 384 10.80 32.55 -3.76
C VAL A 384 9.50 33.32 -3.90
N ALA A 385 9.27 33.91 -5.08
CA ALA A 385 8.04 34.60 -5.42
C ALA A 385 6.86 33.64 -5.51
N ASN A 386 5.71 34.02 -4.97
CA ASN A 386 4.51 33.23 -5.09
C ASN A 386 4.04 33.23 -6.57
N PRO A 387 3.85 32.05 -7.20
CA PRO A 387 3.35 31.97 -8.57
C PRO A 387 1.88 32.39 -8.72
N SER A 388 1.15 32.59 -7.61
CA SER A 388 -0.25 32.99 -7.63
C SER A 388 -0.43 34.43 -8.13
N THR A 389 -1.33 34.61 -9.10
CA THR A 389 -1.71 35.92 -9.62
C THR A 389 -2.38 36.83 -8.58
N PHE A 390 -2.88 36.28 -7.47
CA PHE A 390 -3.55 37.06 -6.42
C PHE A 390 -2.59 37.71 -5.40
N TYR A 391 -1.38 37.15 -5.22
CA TYR A 391 -0.41 37.64 -4.25
C TYR A 391 1.03 37.61 -4.81
N PRO A 392 1.34 38.36 -5.89
CA PRO A 392 2.62 38.26 -6.62
C PRO A 392 3.83 38.76 -5.80
N ASN A 393 3.61 39.64 -4.85
CA ASN A 393 4.68 40.22 -4.01
C ASN A 393 4.94 39.46 -2.70
N LYS A 394 4.18 38.41 -2.42
CA LYS A 394 4.39 37.60 -1.22
C LYS A 394 5.54 36.63 -1.44
N LEU A 395 6.67 36.90 -0.80
CA LEU A 395 7.84 36.02 -0.81
C LEU A 395 7.67 34.91 0.24
N LYS A 396 8.23 33.75 -0.06
CA LYS A 396 8.36 32.62 0.88
C LYS A 396 9.79 32.17 0.90
N ARG A 397 10.40 32.19 2.09
CA ARG A 397 11.70 31.58 2.29
C ARG A 397 11.58 30.07 2.30
N GLN A 398 12.36 29.39 1.47
CA GLN A 398 12.30 27.92 1.35
C GLN A 398 13.64 27.36 0.87
N PHE A 399 13.83 26.06 1.04
CA PHE A 399 14.96 25.32 0.52
C PHE A 399 14.83 25.14 -0.98
N VAL A 400 15.90 25.35 -1.73
CA VAL A 400 16.00 25.19 -3.17
C VAL A 400 17.31 24.55 -3.55
N HIS A 401 17.30 23.75 -4.59
CA HIS A 401 18.49 23.12 -5.16
C HIS A 401 19.07 23.99 -6.27
N LEU A 402 20.38 24.06 -6.34
CA LEU A 402 21.07 24.75 -7.42
C LEU A 402 21.09 23.85 -8.66
N GLU A 403 20.52 24.32 -9.79
CA GLU A 403 20.61 23.65 -11.09
C GLU A 403 21.84 24.13 -11.87
N GLY A 404 22.04 25.42 -11.95
CA GLY A 404 23.21 26.00 -12.62
C GLY A 404 23.20 27.52 -12.61
N THR A 405 24.39 28.11 -12.84
CA THR A 405 24.63 29.55 -12.81
C THR A 405 25.38 30.02 -14.05
N THR A 406 24.99 31.15 -14.58
CA THR A 406 25.69 31.90 -15.66
C THR A 406 25.75 33.40 -15.28
N ASP A 407 26.42 34.20 -16.08
CA ASP A 407 26.42 35.65 -15.89
C ASP A 407 25.01 36.29 -15.99
N ALA A 408 24.07 35.61 -16.62
CA ALA A 408 22.67 36.07 -16.76
C ALA A 408 21.81 35.79 -15.52
N GLY A 409 22.23 34.86 -14.65
CA GLY A 409 21.48 34.48 -13.46
C GLY A 409 21.74 33.05 -13.04
N THR A 410 20.88 32.58 -12.14
CA THR A 410 20.96 31.24 -11.55
C THR A 410 19.61 30.55 -11.64
N ILE A 411 19.60 29.27 -12.01
CA ILE A 411 18.41 28.42 -11.98
C ILE A 411 18.47 27.53 -10.75
N TYR A 412 17.34 27.46 -10.09
CA TYR A 412 17.06 26.61 -8.95
C TYR A 412 15.87 25.72 -9.24
N TRP A 413 15.81 24.58 -8.55
CA TRP A 413 14.64 23.74 -8.58
C TRP A 413 14.22 23.31 -7.17
N TRP A 414 12.94 22.95 -7.00
CA TRP A 414 12.38 22.38 -5.79
C TRP A 414 11.11 21.60 -6.14
N ASN A 415 10.69 20.75 -5.22
CA ASN A 415 9.42 20.02 -5.37
C ASN A 415 8.26 20.85 -4.81
N GLY A 416 7.17 20.89 -5.53
CA GLY A 416 5.95 21.61 -5.12
C GLY A 416 4.69 20.87 -5.52
N VAL A 417 3.56 21.28 -4.90
CA VAL A 417 2.24 20.73 -5.23
C VAL A 417 1.67 21.48 -6.41
N ASP A 418 1.23 20.73 -7.42
CA ASP A 418 0.50 21.28 -8.55
C ASP A 418 -0.91 21.67 -8.11
N SER A 419 -1.12 23.00 -7.94
CA SER A 419 -2.40 23.55 -7.49
C SER A 419 -3.57 23.31 -8.45
N GLN A 420 -3.31 23.11 -9.74
CA GLN A 420 -4.35 22.82 -10.74
C GLN A 420 -4.85 21.38 -10.61
N LYS A 421 -3.96 20.44 -10.34
CA LYS A 421 -4.33 19.03 -10.13
C LYS A 421 -4.94 18.78 -8.74
N MET A 422 -4.62 19.62 -7.77
CA MET A 422 -5.23 19.57 -6.43
C MET A 422 -6.75 19.86 -6.47
N GLN A 423 -7.24 20.68 -7.40
CA GLN A 423 -8.67 20.93 -7.61
C GLN A 423 -9.41 19.71 -8.20
N LEU A 424 -8.69 18.76 -8.79
CA LEU A 424 -9.23 17.52 -9.36
C LEU A 424 -9.09 16.30 -8.40
N GLY A 425 -8.75 16.55 -7.13
CA GLY A 425 -8.64 15.50 -6.11
C GLY A 425 -7.38 14.63 -6.19
N SER A 426 -6.41 14.98 -7.06
CA SER A 426 -5.14 14.25 -7.19
C SER A 426 -3.99 15.10 -6.65
N LEU A 427 -3.34 14.62 -5.58
CA LEU A 427 -2.09 15.18 -5.07
C LEU A 427 -0.93 14.75 -5.98
N THR A 428 -0.51 15.61 -6.89
CA THR A 428 0.66 15.35 -7.75
C THR A 428 1.78 16.29 -7.35
N VAL A 429 2.94 15.74 -7.01
CA VAL A 429 4.17 16.49 -6.82
C VAL A 429 4.76 16.80 -8.18
N SER A 430 5.14 18.05 -8.42
CA SER A 430 5.82 18.46 -9.62
C SER A 430 7.11 19.20 -9.26
N THR A 431 8.17 18.94 -10.01
CA THR A 431 9.39 19.74 -9.92
C THR A 431 9.11 21.13 -10.47
N ILE A 432 9.47 22.15 -9.68
CA ILE A 432 9.33 23.54 -10.05
C ILE A 432 10.74 24.10 -10.31
N PHE A 433 10.92 24.74 -11.44
CA PHE A 433 12.14 25.48 -11.73
C PHE A 433 11.89 26.98 -11.61
N GLY A 434 12.83 27.66 -10.97
CA GLY A 434 12.81 29.10 -10.81
C GLY A 434 14.13 29.72 -11.23
N VAL A 435 14.07 30.95 -11.68
CA VAL A 435 15.25 31.73 -12.06
C VAL A 435 15.45 32.91 -11.10
N LYS A 436 16.68 33.11 -10.69
CA LYS A 436 17.16 34.33 -10.02
C LYS A 436 18.00 35.09 -11.05
N LEU A 437 17.53 36.25 -11.48
CA LEU A 437 18.27 37.10 -12.43
C LEU A 437 19.53 37.66 -11.76
N ALA A 438 20.55 37.95 -12.56
CA ALA A 438 21.76 38.64 -12.07
C ALA A 438 21.37 39.98 -11.45
N GLY A 439 21.83 40.24 -10.22
CA GLY A 439 21.50 41.49 -9.49
C GLY A 439 20.19 41.45 -8.70
N GLU A 440 19.40 40.37 -8.78
CA GLU A 440 18.17 40.17 -8.04
C GLU A 440 18.38 39.21 -6.85
N ASP A 441 17.57 39.37 -5.78
CA ASP A 441 17.64 38.51 -4.60
C ASP A 441 16.52 37.47 -4.53
N VAL A 442 15.58 37.49 -5.47
CA VAL A 442 14.38 36.68 -5.46
C VAL A 442 14.38 35.67 -6.59
N VAL A 443 14.09 34.42 -6.27
CA VAL A 443 13.87 33.34 -7.24
C VAL A 443 12.43 33.40 -7.75
N ILE A 444 12.26 33.42 -9.07
CA ILE A 444 10.95 33.53 -9.71
C ILE A 444 10.63 32.23 -10.43
N PRO A 445 9.55 31.52 -10.08
CA PRO A 445 9.12 30.31 -10.77
C PRO A 445 8.82 30.60 -12.23
N PHE A 446 9.30 29.73 -13.14
CA PHE A 446 9.01 29.84 -14.58
C PHE A 446 8.54 28.52 -15.21
N MET A 447 8.79 27.37 -14.56
CA MET A 447 8.35 26.06 -15.03
C MET A 447 7.86 25.20 -13.87
N THR A 448 6.76 24.47 -14.07
CA THR A 448 6.21 23.51 -13.11
C THR A 448 5.89 22.21 -13.85
N GLY A 449 6.61 21.14 -13.52
CA GLY A 449 6.57 19.93 -14.32
C GLY A 449 6.87 20.24 -15.79
N ASN A 450 5.93 19.90 -16.67
CA ASN A 450 6.07 20.17 -18.11
C ASN A 450 5.41 21.49 -18.55
N VAL A 451 5.02 22.38 -17.65
CA VAL A 451 4.33 23.63 -17.99
C VAL A 451 5.23 24.83 -17.71
N ILE A 452 5.58 25.58 -18.77
CA ILE A 452 6.30 26.86 -18.65
C ILE A 452 5.27 27.99 -18.50
N SER A 453 5.48 28.86 -17.51
CA SER A 453 4.64 30.02 -17.26
C SER A 453 5.48 31.23 -16.84
N LEU A 454 5.37 32.29 -17.55
CA LEU A 454 6.05 33.56 -17.25
C LEU A 454 5.18 34.54 -16.44
N ASN A 455 4.04 34.08 -15.92
CA ASN A 455 3.09 34.95 -15.21
C ASN A 455 3.70 35.63 -13.99
N ALA A 456 4.49 34.92 -13.18
CA ALA A 456 5.16 35.47 -12.02
C ALA A 456 6.16 36.60 -12.42
N MET A 457 6.91 36.38 -13.51
CA MET A 457 7.83 37.39 -14.05
C MET A 457 7.08 38.60 -14.61
N ARG A 458 5.98 38.40 -15.38
CA ARG A 458 5.14 39.47 -15.92
C ARG A 458 4.62 40.40 -14.84
N ILE A 459 4.16 39.82 -13.73
CA ILE A 459 3.58 40.60 -12.63
C ILE A 459 4.68 41.35 -11.88
N ARG A 460 5.78 40.67 -11.53
CA ARG A 460 6.87 41.24 -10.75
C ARG A 460 7.58 42.37 -11.51
N TYR A 461 7.84 42.17 -12.80
CA TYR A 461 8.66 43.07 -13.63
C TYR A 461 7.86 44.04 -14.50
N LYS A 462 6.54 44.14 -14.28
CA LYS A 462 5.63 44.99 -15.08
C LYS A 462 6.08 46.47 -15.18
N LYS A 463 6.71 47.00 -14.14
CA LYS A 463 7.11 48.41 -14.01
C LYS A 463 8.61 48.54 -13.76
N THR A 464 9.43 47.56 -14.10
CA THR A 464 10.87 47.57 -13.89
C THR A 464 11.62 47.60 -15.21
N GLU A 465 12.93 47.78 -15.15
CA GLU A 465 13.84 47.71 -16.33
C GLU A 465 13.81 46.33 -17.02
N TYR A 466 13.35 45.27 -16.32
CA TYR A 466 13.23 43.92 -16.87
C TYR A 466 11.94 43.69 -17.71
N LYS A 467 11.10 44.73 -17.89
CA LYS A 467 9.87 44.60 -18.68
C LYS A 467 10.16 44.11 -20.13
N GLY A 468 11.18 44.71 -20.78
CA GLY A 468 11.60 44.32 -22.11
C GLY A 468 12.10 42.87 -22.21
N LEU A 469 12.81 42.40 -21.16
CA LEU A 469 13.22 41.01 -21.06
C LEU A 469 11.99 40.05 -21.02
N VAL A 470 10.98 40.38 -20.24
CA VAL A 470 9.77 39.54 -20.10
C VAL A 470 9.03 39.48 -21.46
N GLU A 471 8.91 40.62 -22.17
CA GLU A 471 8.28 40.66 -23.48
C GLU A 471 9.07 39.84 -24.52
N TYR A 472 10.41 39.87 -24.44
CA TYR A 472 11.29 39.05 -25.27
C TYR A 472 11.09 37.56 -25.01
N LEU A 473 11.11 37.17 -23.73
CA LEU A 473 10.89 35.76 -23.31
C LEU A 473 9.51 35.28 -23.74
N ASP A 474 8.46 36.09 -23.59
CA ASP A 474 7.11 35.77 -24.07
C ASP A 474 7.10 35.46 -25.57
N LYS A 475 7.79 36.25 -26.37
CA LYS A 475 7.87 36.02 -27.80
C LYS A 475 8.68 34.79 -28.16
N ARG A 476 9.80 34.54 -27.50
CA ARG A 476 10.71 33.42 -27.80
C ARG A 476 10.24 32.08 -27.24
N VAL A 477 9.68 32.04 -26.01
CA VAL A 477 9.28 30.82 -25.33
C VAL A 477 7.83 30.47 -25.64
N LEU A 478 6.89 31.40 -25.40
CA LEU A 478 5.47 31.08 -25.49
C LEU A 478 4.89 31.20 -26.89
N LYS A 479 5.43 32.13 -27.73
CA LYS A 479 5.00 32.31 -29.10
C LYS A 479 5.99 31.74 -30.13
N GLY A 480 7.17 31.31 -29.71
CA GLY A 480 8.24 30.78 -30.54
C GLY A 480 8.08 29.33 -31.01
N GLY A 481 6.99 28.66 -30.58
CA GLY A 481 6.61 27.32 -31.02
C GLY A 481 7.16 26.18 -30.16
N GLN A 482 6.63 24.98 -30.40
CA GLN A 482 6.87 23.75 -29.62
C GLN A 482 8.36 23.38 -29.48
N LYS A 483 9.18 23.66 -30.50
CA LYS A 483 10.61 23.30 -30.47
C LYS A 483 11.41 23.99 -29.35
N MET A 484 11.13 25.26 -29.04
CA MET A 484 11.83 25.99 -27.98
C MET A 484 11.32 25.52 -26.60
N TRP A 485 10.03 25.29 -26.49
CA TRP A 485 9.39 24.71 -25.29
C TRP A 485 10.03 23.37 -24.93
N ASP A 486 10.11 22.44 -25.89
CA ASP A 486 10.69 21.10 -25.69
C ASP A 486 12.17 21.15 -25.27
N LYS A 487 12.93 22.14 -25.78
CA LYS A 487 14.32 22.32 -25.38
C LYS A 487 14.47 22.74 -23.92
N ILE A 488 13.70 23.74 -23.48
CA ILE A 488 13.74 24.23 -22.09
C ILE A 488 13.24 23.14 -21.10
N GLN A 489 12.28 22.32 -21.52
CA GLN A 489 11.83 21.20 -20.69
C GLN A 489 12.92 20.14 -20.48
N ARG A 490 13.76 19.90 -21.50
CA ARG A 490 14.87 18.93 -21.41
C ARG A 490 16.10 19.50 -20.71
N ASP A 491 16.32 20.78 -20.86
CA ASP A 491 17.45 21.49 -20.27
C ASP A 491 17.01 22.88 -19.80
N PRO A 492 16.64 23.03 -18.51
CA PRO A 492 16.22 24.30 -17.94
C PRO A 492 17.27 25.42 -18.03
N LEU A 493 18.55 25.08 -18.13
CA LEU A 493 19.63 26.07 -18.28
C LEU A 493 19.53 26.87 -19.58
N MET A 494 18.91 26.32 -20.64
CA MET A 494 18.61 27.07 -21.85
C MET A 494 17.76 28.33 -21.61
N PHE A 495 17.05 28.41 -20.48
CA PHE A 495 16.34 29.64 -20.13
C PHE A 495 17.32 30.79 -19.83
N LEU A 496 18.46 30.49 -19.21
CA LEU A 496 19.53 31.47 -18.99
C LEU A 496 20.19 31.91 -20.29
N ASP A 497 20.33 31.01 -21.26
CA ASP A 497 20.87 31.37 -22.59
C ASP A 497 20.01 32.40 -23.31
N LEU A 498 18.68 32.29 -23.21
CA LEU A 498 17.75 33.27 -23.76
C LEU A 498 17.86 34.62 -23.06
N ILE A 499 18.08 34.62 -21.75
CA ILE A 499 18.31 35.85 -20.97
C ILE A 499 19.64 36.50 -21.41
N ALA A 500 20.69 35.72 -21.57
CA ALA A 500 21.98 36.17 -22.05
C ALA A 500 21.92 36.72 -23.47
N GLU A 501 21.15 36.07 -24.37
CA GLU A 501 20.88 36.55 -25.74
C GLU A 501 20.20 37.93 -25.71
N TYR A 502 19.17 38.10 -24.86
CA TYR A 502 18.52 39.40 -24.71
C TYR A 502 19.49 40.48 -24.23
N ASN A 503 20.30 40.16 -23.21
CA ASN A 503 21.25 41.13 -22.65
C ASN A 503 22.31 41.57 -23.70
N ARG A 504 22.81 40.62 -24.50
CA ARG A 504 23.74 40.96 -25.64
C ARG A 504 23.09 41.82 -26.71
N ASN A 505 21.82 41.60 -27.00
CA ASN A 505 21.11 42.38 -28.02
C ASN A 505 20.67 43.78 -27.55
N LYS A 506 20.75 44.05 -26.23
CA LYS A 506 20.43 45.37 -25.65
C LYS A 506 21.64 46.29 -25.55
N GLN A 507 22.85 45.71 -25.56
CA GLN A 507 24.11 46.44 -25.68
C GLN A 507 24.35 46.85 -27.14
#